data_b67ecd5ddf6a8aaf305970086e0d4d90
#
_entry.id   b67ecd5ddf6a8aaf305970086e0d4d90
#
_cell.length_a   1.000
_cell.length_b   1.000
_cell.length_c   1.000
_cell.angle_alpha   90.00
_cell.angle_beta   90.00
_cell.angle_gamma   90.00
#
_symmetry.space_group_name_H-M   'P 1'
#
loop_
_entity.id
_entity.type
_entity.pdbx_description
1 polymer ?
#
loop_
_entity_poly.entity_id
_entity_poly.type
_entity_poly.pdbx_seq_one_letter_code
_entity_poly.pdbx_strand_id
1 'polypeptide(L)'
;MSLKQLTEHYKLYDGYVNTINKIWSIPNNSKDFKDSNATFSKLRCIKLGESYALDGVKLHQLYFQNMTSGYVPINGPILDKILEDFNSVENFTELFKETGKSMRGWVVLGIDPLSNKLHIFGSDAHDNGAIWLSYPLLVMDVYEHAYFMDFGTDKEKYMDAFLQNVNWNLINNRLGMYYTLINALKHNILLNNKMKHRNMFY
;
A
#
# COMPACT_ATOMS: atom_id res chain seq x y z
N MET A 1 18.36 -9.23 -2.30
CA MET A 1 18.40 -8.86 -0.86
C MET A 1 18.76 -10.08 -0.04
N SER A 2 19.66 -9.93 0.95
CA SER A 2 20.11 -11.04 1.81
C SER A 2 19.00 -11.45 2.80
N LEU A 3 19.07 -12.71 3.24
CA LEU A 3 18.20 -13.20 4.30
C LEU A 3 18.35 -12.37 5.58
N LYS A 4 19.57 -11.91 5.88
CA LYS A 4 19.83 -11.06 7.06
C LYS A 4 19.07 -9.73 6.97
N GLN A 5 19.16 -9.04 5.82
CA GLN A 5 18.42 -7.79 5.57
C GLN A 5 16.92 -8.00 5.76
N LEU A 6 16.36 -9.04 5.15
CA LEU A 6 14.93 -9.34 5.25
C LEU A 6 14.49 -9.72 6.68
N THR A 7 15.33 -10.47 7.40
CA THR A 7 15.04 -10.88 8.79
C THR A 7 15.00 -9.67 9.73
N GLU A 8 15.97 -8.76 9.63
CA GLU A 8 15.98 -7.54 10.45
C GLU A 8 14.81 -6.61 10.11
N HIS A 9 14.49 -6.49 8.83
CA HIS A 9 13.35 -5.71 8.37
C HIS A 9 12.01 -6.30 8.89
N TYR A 10 11.88 -7.63 8.91
CA TYR A 10 10.67 -8.30 9.41
C TYR A 10 10.42 -8.03 10.91
N LYS A 11 11.47 -7.81 11.71
CA LYS A 11 11.30 -7.42 13.13
C LYS A 11 10.59 -6.07 13.30
N LEU A 12 10.78 -5.14 12.36
CA LEU A 12 10.05 -3.87 12.37
C LEU A 12 8.56 -4.08 12.11
N TYR A 13 8.23 -4.92 11.13
CA TYR A 13 6.85 -5.35 10.87
C TYR A 13 6.20 -5.95 12.13
N ASP A 14 6.87 -6.88 12.82
CA ASP A 14 6.39 -7.45 14.08
C ASP A 14 6.18 -6.37 15.15
N GLY A 15 7.04 -5.35 15.21
CA GLY A 15 6.89 -4.21 16.10
C GLY A 15 5.59 -3.43 15.85
N TYR A 16 5.22 -3.21 14.58
CA TYR A 16 3.95 -2.56 14.22
C TYR A 16 2.74 -3.43 14.53
N VAL A 17 2.81 -4.75 14.26
CA VAL A 17 1.76 -5.71 14.64
C VAL A 17 1.51 -5.68 16.15
N ASN A 18 2.57 -5.71 16.95
CA ASN A 18 2.46 -5.65 18.41
C ASN A 18 1.87 -4.31 18.88
N THR A 19 2.24 -3.21 18.24
CA THR A 19 1.75 -1.88 18.57
C THR A 19 0.26 -1.75 18.29
N ILE A 20 -0.20 -2.18 17.11
CA ILE A 20 -1.62 -2.09 16.75
C ILE A 20 -2.48 -3.00 17.65
N ASN A 21 -2.01 -4.19 18.00
CA ASN A 21 -2.68 -5.08 18.93
C ASN A 21 -2.84 -4.45 20.33
N LYS A 22 -1.81 -3.75 20.83
CA LYS A 22 -1.90 -3.00 22.09
C LYS A 22 -2.96 -1.90 22.00
N ILE A 23 -2.97 -1.13 20.92
CA ILE A 23 -3.96 -0.05 20.72
C ILE A 23 -5.37 -0.62 20.69
N TRP A 24 -5.61 -1.68 19.93
CA TRP A 24 -6.93 -2.29 19.81
C TRP A 24 -7.39 -3.06 21.05
N SER A 25 -6.48 -3.39 21.96
CA SER A 25 -6.84 -3.97 23.24
C SER A 25 -7.37 -2.95 24.27
N ILE A 26 -7.28 -1.64 23.98
CA ILE A 26 -7.79 -0.59 24.86
C ILE A 26 -9.32 -0.62 24.83
N PRO A 27 -10.01 -0.77 26.00
CA PRO A 27 -11.46 -0.80 26.03
C PRO A 27 -12.08 0.50 25.48
N ASN A 28 -13.18 0.39 24.71
CA ASN A 28 -13.86 1.55 24.10
C ASN A 28 -14.41 2.56 25.14
N ASN A 29 -14.61 2.15 26.38
CA ASN A 29 -15.01 3.01 27.49
C ASN A 29 -13.85 3.49 28.37
N SER A 30 -12.61 3.36 27.89
CA SER A 30 -11.42 3.80 28.62
C SER A 30 -11.51 5.27 29.01
N LYS A 31 -11.04 5.58 30.22
CA LYS A 31 -10.87 6.98 30.67
C LYS A 31 -9.89 7.78 29.79
N ASP A 32 -8.97 7.08 29.12
CA ASP A 32 -8.02 7.69 28.18
C ASP A 32 -8.69 8.33 26.95
N PHE A 33 -9.98 8.03 26.72
CA PHE A 33 -10.76 8.58 25.60
C PHE A 33 -11.60 9.81 25.98
N LYS A 34 -11.49 10.25 27.24
CA LYS A 34 -12.21 11.44 27.75
C LYS A 34 -11.33 12.69 27.63
N ASP A 35 -11.97 13.85 27.76
CA ASP A 35 -11.31 15.16 27.75
C ASP A 35 -10.39 15.39 26.55
N SER A 36 -10.83 14.88 25.39
CA SER A 36 -10.06 14.91 24.14
C SER A 36 -10.07 16.29 23.51
N ASN A 37 -8.92 16.68 22.95
CA ASN A 37 -8.77 17.90 22.18
C ASN A 37 -7.77 17.75 21.05
N ALA A 38 -7.77 18.68 20.09
CA ALA A 38 -6.96 18.61 18.90
C ALA A 38 -5.47 18.94 19.09
N THR A 39 -5.10 19.55 20.23
CA THR A 39 -3.73 19.97 20.49
C THR A 39 -2.93 18.86 21.17
N PHE A 40 -3.41 18.43 22.34
CA PHE A 40 -2.74 17.40 23.15
C PHE A 40 -3.77 16.66 24.00
N SER A 41 -3.97 15.38 23.72
CA SER A 41 -4.81 14.49 24.52
C SER A 41 -4.38 13.04 24.32
N LYS A 42 -4.72 12.19 25.28
CA LYS A 42 -4.37 10.76 25.23
C LYS A 42 -4.99 10.09 23.99
N LEU A 43 -6.27 10.36 23.72
CA LEU A 43 -6.95 9.81 22.55
C LEU A 43 -6.29 10.27 21.24
N ARG A 44 -5.89 11.55 21.14
CA ARG A 44 -5.20 12.04 19.95
C ARG A 44 -3.91 11.25 19.69
N CYS A 45 -3.09 11.05 20.73
CA CYS A 45 -1.86 10.28 20.63
C CYS A 45 -2.12 8.83 20.19
N ILE A 46 -3.15 8.19 20.78
CA ILE A 46 -3.56 6.82 20.43
C ILE A 46 -4.01 6.77 18.95
N LYS A 47 -4.83 7.70 18.47
CA LYS A 47 -5.36 7.69 17.10
C LYS A 47 -4.30 7.98 16.04
N LEU A 48 -3.35 8.87 16.30
CA LEU A 48 -2.20 9.08 15.42
C LEU A 48 -1.28 7.85 15.38
N GLY A 49 -1.03 7.22 16.54
CA GLY A 49 -0.27 5.98 16.62
C GLY A 49 -0.99 4.80 15.95
N GLU A 50 -2.32 4.77 15.97
CA GLU A 50 -3.14 3.74 15.33
C GLU A 50 -2.99 3.78 13.81
N SER A 51 -3.18 4.95 13.16
CA SER A 51 -3.00 5.09 11.72
C SER A 51 -1.57 4.77 11.29
N TYR A 52 -0.59 5.32 12.00
CA TYR A 52 0.81 5.07 11.70
C TYR A 52 1.18 3.57 11.79
N ALA A 53 0.80 2.90 12.88
CA ALA A 53 1.13 1.48 13.08
C ALA A 53 0.34 0.57 12.13
N LEU A 54 -0.95 0.86 11.87
CA LEU A 54 -1.78 0.05 10.99
C LEU A 54 -1.31 0.13 9.53
N ASP A 55 -0.96 1.33 9.06
CA ASP A 55 -0.40 1.50 7.72
C ASP A 55 1.00 0.89 7.64
N GLY A 56 1.80 0.98 8.72
CA GLY A 56 3.06 0.23 8.83
C GLY A 56 2.86 -1.28 8.65
N VAL A 57 1.87 -1.88 9.32
CA VAL A 57 1.54 -3.31 9.14
C VAL A 57 1.17 -3.61 7.69
N LYS A 58 0.23 -2.84 7.11
CA LYS A 58 -0.29 -3.12 5.76
C LYS A 58 0.79 -2.95 4.68
N LEU A 59 1.56 -1.87 4.75
CA LEU A 59 2.60 -1.58 3.77
C LEU A 59 3.73 -2.62 3.80
N HIS A 60 4.20 -3.02 4.99
CA HIS A 60 5.21 -4.08 5.12
C HIS A 60 4.67 -5.44 4.65
N GLN A 61 3.43 -5.78 4.98
CA GLN A 61 2.82 -7.01 4.51
C GLN A 61 2.76 -7.06 2.98
N LEU A 62 2.31 -5.97 2.35
CA LEU A 62 2.27 -5.86 0.89
C LEU A 62 3.67 -5.90 0.29
N TYR A 63 4.64 -5.23 0.90
CA TYR A 63 6.05 -5.22 0.49
C TYR A 63 6.66 -6.63 0.49
N PHE A 64 6.57 -7.37 1.59
CA PHE A 64 7.13 -8.73 1.66
C PHE A 64 6.44 -9.68 0.69
N GLN A 65 5.13 -9.56 0.50
CA GLN A 65 4.38 -10.38 -0.46
C GLN A 65 4.75 -10.09 -1.92
N ASN A 66 5.20 -8.87 -2.23
CA ASN A 66 5.58 -8.51 -3.61
C ASN A 66 6.79 -9.26 -4.12
N MET A 67 7.62 -9.81 -3.25
CA MET A 67 8.92 -10.37 -3.62
C MET A 67 8.86 -11.85 -3.93
N THR A 68 9.70 -12.27 -4.88
CA THR A 68 9.93 -13.67 -5.23
C THR A 68 11.43 -13.92 -5.40
N SER A 69 11.84 -15.18 -5.34
CA SER A 69 13.24 -15.60 -5.48
C SER A 69 13.75 -15.65 -6.92
N GLY A 70 12.94 -15.33 -7.91
CA GLY A 70 13.31 -15.38 -9.32
C GLY A 70 12.71 -14.22 -10.11
N TYR A 71 13.36 -13.89 -11.24
CA TYR A 71 12.85 -12.87 -12.15
C TYR A 71 11.54 -13.33 -12.78
N VAL A 72 10.53 -12.51 -12.64
CA VAL A 72 9.22 -12.64 -13.32
C VAL A 72 9.06 -11.40 -14.20
N PRO A 73 8.97 -11.52 -15.53
CA PRO A 73 8.73 -10.34 -16.37
C PRO A 73 7.36 -9.74 -16.09
N ILE A 74 7.21 -8.44 -16.33
CA ILE A 74 5.90 -7.79 -16.34
C ILE A 74 5.07 -8.43 -17.43
N ASN A 75 3.89 -8.94 -17.09
CA ASN A 75 3.03 -9.69 -18.00
C ASN A 75 1.55 -9.54 -17.63
N GLY A 76 0.68 -10.01 -18.52
CA GLY A 76 -0.77 -10.10 -18.29
C GLY A 76 -1.45 -8.74 -18.11
N PRO A 77 -2.63 -8.70 -17.46
CA PRO A 77 -3.44 -7.49 -17.35
C PRO A 77 -2.73 -6.27 -16.75
N ILE A 78 -1.75 -6.47 -15.87
CA ILE A 78 -1.00 -5.33 -15.33
C ILE A 78 -0.08 -4.71 -16.38
N LEU A 79 0.49 -5.51 -17.30
CA LEU A 79 1.27 -4.97 -18.41
C LEU A 79 0.40 -4.10 -19.32
N ASP A 80 -0.79 -4.59 -19.71
CA ASP A 80 -1.71 -3.84 -20.53
C ASP A 80 -2.08 -2.50 -19.90
N LYS A 81 -2.33 -2.52 -18.58
CA LYS A 81 -2.68 -1.32 -17.81
C LYS A 81 -1.50 -0.34 -17.65
N ILE A 82 -0.29 -0.84 -17.51
CA ILE A 82 0.94 -0.01 -17.51
C ILE A 82 1.14 0.67 -18.87
N LEU A 83 0.95 -0.06 -19.97
CA LEU A 83 1.06 0.50 -21.32
C LEU A 83 -0.02 1.56 -21.58
N GLU A 84 -1.25 1.34 -21.10
CA GLU A 84 -2.34 2.31 -21.19
C GLU A 84 -2.05 3.61 -20.44
N ASP A 85 -1.57 3.52 -19.20
CA ASP A 85 -1.48 4.67 -18.30
C ASP A 85 -0.11 5.38 -18.33
N PHE A 86 0.98 4.67 -18.69
CA PHE A 86 2.36 5.19 -18.71
C PHE A 86 3.00 5.17 -20.11
N ASN A 87 2.31 4.66 -21.12
CA ASN A 87 2.75 4.50 -22.52
C ASN A 87 3.84 3.45 -22.75
N SER A 88 4.68 3.14 -21.77
CA SER A 88 5.69 2.08 -21.85
C SER A 88 6.08 1.55 -20.47
N VAL A 89 6.70 0.37 -20.44
CA VAL A 89 7.28 -0.20 -19.21
C VAL A 89 8.46 0.64 -18.72
N GLU A 90 9.22 1.20 -19.63
CA GLU A 90 10.38 2.05 -19.35
C GLU A 90 9.93 3.32 -18.61
N ASN A 91 8.92 4.02 -19.13
CA ASN A 91 8.37 5.23 -18.51
C ASN A 91 7.82 4.94 -17.11
N PHE A 92 7.10 3.82 -16.95
CA PHE A 92 6.62 3.37 -15.64
C PHE A 92 7.78 3.12 -14.69
N THR A 93 8.77 2.36 -15.13
CA THR A 93 9.93 1.97 -14.29
C THR A 93 10.75 3.20 -13.88
N GLU A 94 11.00 4.10 -14.81
CA GLU A 94 11.71 5.36 -14.56
C GLU A 94 10.96 6.21 -13.53
N LEU A 95 9.65 6.47 -13.76
CA LEU A 95 8.84 7.25 -12.83
C LEU A 95 8.76 6.60 -11.45
N PHE A 96 8.63 5.27 -11.38
CA PHE A 96 8.60 4.53 -10.11
C PHE A 96 9.92 4.69 -9.33
N LYS A 97 11.06 4.60 -10.01
CA LYS A 97 12.40 4.80 -9.42
C LYS A 97 12.61 6.27 -9.01
N GLU A 98 12.27 7.23 -9.87
CA GLU A 98 12.41 8.65 -9.53
C GLU A 98 11.53 9.05 -8.33
N THR A 99 10.32 8.50 -8.25
CA THR A 99 9.49 8.65 -7.04
C THR A 99 10.22 8.07 -5.82
N GLY A 100 10.80 6.88 -5.94
CA GLY A 100 11.57 6.25 -4.86
C GLY A 100 12.78 7.05 -4.40
N LYS A 101 13.52 7.68 -5.32
CA LYS A 101 14.64 8.57 -4.98
C LYS A 101 14.16 9.80 -4.20
N SER A 102 12.99 10.33 -4.54
CA SER A 102 12.44 11.56 -3.95
C SER A 102 11.78 11.36 -2.59
N MET A 103 11.44 10.11 -2.21
CA MET A 103 10.74 9.78 -0.97
C MET A 103 11.67 9.17 0.09
N ARG A 104 11.24 9.26 1.37
CA ARG A 104 11.96 8.67 2.51
C ARG A 104 11.30 7.41 3.04
N GLY A 105 10.04 7.15 2.69
CA GLY A 105 9.24 6.07 3.22
C GLY A 105 8.86 5.02 2.18
N TRP A 106 7.92 5.34 1.30
CA TRP A 106 7.30 4.35 0.43
C TRP A 106 7.07 4.84 -0.99
N VAL A 107 7.06 3.89 -1.92
CA VAL A 107 6.51 4.06 -3.27
C VAL A 107 5.44 3.03 -3.50
N VAL A 108 4.27 3.46 -3.91
CA VAL A 108 3.10 2.60 -4.10
C VAL A 108 2.52 2.79 -5.50
N LEU A 109 2.52 1.72 -6.29
CA LEU A 109 1.66 1.66 -7.47
C LEU A 109 0.25 1.28 -7.01
N GLY A 110 -0.68 2.18 -7.18
CA GLY A 110 -2.09 1.98 -6.84
C GLY A 110 -3.01 2.21 -8.02
N ILE A 111 -4.21 1.67 -7.96
CA ILE A 111 -5.28 1.98 -8.90
C ILE A 111 -6.36 2.81 -8.20
N ASP A 112 -6.72 3.94 -8.81
CA ASP A 112 -7.79 4.81 -8.31
C ASP A 112 -9.14 4.39 -8.91
N PRO A 113 -10.15 4.06 -8.09
CA PRO A 113 -11.45 3.60 -8.58
C PRO A 113 -12.29 4.67 -9.28
N LEU A 114 -11.99 5.96 -9.08
CA LEU A 114 -12.72 7.05 -9.72
C LEU A 114 -12.27 7.25 -11.17
N SER A 115 -10.96 7.24 -11.39
CA SER A 115 -10.38 7.39 -12.75
C SER A 115 -10.18 6.03 -13.46
N ASN A 116 -10.15 4.94 -12.70
CA ASN A 116 -9.72 3.60 -13.14
C ASN A 116 -8.31 3.62 -13.75
N LYS A 117 -7.44 4.50 -13.26
CA LYS A 117 -6.05 4.63 -13.72
C LYS A 117 -5.06 4.20 -12.65
N LEU A 118 -3.92 3.73 -13.11
CA LEU A 118 -2.74 3.52 -12.27
C LEU A 118 -2.09 4.85 -11.93
N HIS A 119 -1.67 4.98 -10.67
CA HIS A 119 -0.90 6.10 -10.17
C HIS A 119 0.27 5.59 -9.33
N ILE A 120 1.38 6.33 -9.36
CA ILE A 120 2.52 6.09 -8.47
C ILE A 120 2.46 7.12 -7.36
N PHE A 121 2.20 6.66 -6.13
CA PHE A 121 2.15 7.49 -4.93
C PHE A 121 3.45 7.37 -4.17
N GLY A 122 3.93 8.50 -3.64
CA GLY A 122 5.08 8.54 -2.75
C GLY A 122 4.69 9.01 -1.35
N SER A 123 5.38 8.53 -0.32
CA SER A 123 5.19 9.00 1.04
C SER A 123 6.49 8.99 1.85
N ASP A 124 6.59 9.91 2.81
CA ASP A 124 7.72 10.02 3.74
C ASP A 124 7.49 9.27 5.06
N ALA A 125 6.23 8.87 5.35
CA ALA A 125 5.86 8.11 6.54
C ALA A 125 4.79 7.08 6.19
N HIS A 126 4.43 6.19 7.14
CA HIS A 126 3.46 5.13 6.86
C HIS A 126 2.06 5.68 6.58
N ASP A 127 1.66 6.75 7.26
CA ASP A 127 0.31 7.31 7.29
C ASP A 127 0.16 8.63 6.53
N ASN A 128 1.19 9.10 5.84
CA ASN A 128 1.07 10.21 4.91
C ASN A 128 1.21 9.73 3.46
N GLY A 129 0.62 10.43 2.51
CA GLY A 129 0.61 10.02 1.09
C GLY A 129 -0.37 8.89 0.75
N ALA A 130 -1.07 8.32 1.73
CA ALA A 130 -2.17 7.40 1.50
C ALA A 130 -3.36 8.13 0.86
N ILE A 131 -3.85 7.61 -0.27
CA ILE A 131 -5.01 8.17 -0.96
C ILE A 131 -6.23 7.32 -0.65
N TRP A 132 -7.25 7.93 -0.06
CA TRP A 132 -8.51 7.25 0.28
C TRP A 132 -9.12 6.60 -0.95
N LEU A 133 -9.55 5.35 -0.80
CA LEU A 133 -10.09 4.47 -1.82
C LEU A 133 -9.08 3.94 -2.84
N SER A 134 -7.87 4.46 -2.96
CA SER A 134 -6.87 3.87 -3.83
C SER A 134 -6.53 2.44 -3.39
N TYR A 135 -6.46 1.51 -4.35
CA TYR A 135 -6.13 0.12 -4.08
C TYR A 135 -4.66 -0.16 -4.39
N PRO A 136 -3.83 -0.51 -3.40
CA PRO A 136 -2.41 -0.73 -3.61
C PRO A 136 -2.16 -2.06 -4.35
N LEU A 137 -1.33 -2.00 -5.39
CA LEU A 137 -0.94 -3.15 -6.19
C LEU A 137 0.50 -3.58 -5.90
N LEU A 138 1.47 -2.66 -6.08
CA LEU A 138 2.89 -2.85 -5.81
C LEU A 138 3.34 -1.83 -4.76
N VAL A 139 4.04 -2.30 -3.73
CA VAL A 139 4.54 -1.46 -2.62
C VAL A 139 6.04 -1.69 -2.48
N MET A 140 6.82 -0.61 -2.52
CA MET A 140 8.26 -0.64 -2.28
C MET A 140 8.60 0.21 -1.06
N ASP A 141 9.28 -0.40 -0.11
CA ASP A 141 9.86 0.31 1.03
C ASP A 141 11.15 1.00 0.60
N VAL A 142 11.26 2.30 0.86
CA VAL A 142 12.46 3.09 0.54
C VAL A 142 13.08 3.77 1.75
N TYR A 143 12.69 3.38 2.97
CA TYR A 143 13.44 3.67 4.18
C TYR A 143 14.81 3.00 4.16
N GLU A 144 15.80 3.59 4.81
CA GLU A 144 17.16 3.04 4.89
C GLU A 144 17.19 1.63 5.47
N HIS A 145 16.34 1.33 6.45
CA HIS A 145 16.26 0.00 7.03
C HIS A 145 15.89 -1.11 6.04
N ALA A 146 15.25 -0.76 4.92
CA ALA A 146 14.88 -1.74 3.89
C ALA A 146 16.07 -2.22 3.05
N TYR A 147 17.17 -1.44 3.00
CA TYR A 147 18.25 -1.74 2.06
C TYR A 147 19.68 -1.51 2.58
N PHE A 148 19.87 -0.74 3.64
CA PHE A 148 21.19 -0.24 4.04
C PHE A 148 22.21 -1.35 4.34
N MET A 149 21.78 -2.50 4.86
CA MET A 149 22.70 -3.61 5.17
C MET A 149 23.31 -4.25 3.93
N ASP A 150 22.57 -4.30 2.82
CA ASP A 150 23.02 -4.96 1.60
C ASP A 150 23.58 -3.97 0.56
N PHE A 151 23.07 -2.74 0.55
CA PHE A 151 23.35 -1.75 -0.51
C PHE A 151 24.00 -0.47 0.01
N GLY A 152 24.13 -0.29 1.35
CA GLY A 152 24.64 0.94 1.95
C GLY A 152 23.81 2.15 1.51
N THR A 153 24.47 3.18 1.00
CA THR A 153 23.82 4.41 0.48
C THR A 153 23.33 4.30 -0.95
N ASP A 154 23.57 3.17 -1.63
CA ASP A 154 23.17 2.95 -3.03
C ASP A 154 21.71 2.54 -3.15
N LYS A 155 20.82 3.49 -2.93
CA LYS A 155 19.37 3.32 -3.01
C LYS A 155 18.91 2.90 -4.41
N GLU A 156 19.60 3.37 -5.45
CA GLU A 156 19.23 3.05 -6.84
C GLU A 156 19.45 1.57 -7.14
N LYS A 157 20.60 1.03 -6.74
CA LYS A 157 20.88 -0.41 -6.87
C LYS A 157 19.90 -1.28 -6.10
N TYR A 158 19.47 -0.83 -4.92
CA TYR A 158 18.40 -1.51 -4.18
C TYR A 158 17.08 -1.54 -4.97
N MET A 159 16.66 -0.39 -5.53
CA MET A 159 15.40 -0.32 -6.30
C MET A 159 15.46 -1.22 -7.54
N ASP A 160 16.61 -1.29 -8.23
CA ASP A 160 16.82 -2.21 -9.35
C ASP A 160 16.69 -3.67 -8.89
N ALA A 161 17.34 -4.03 -7.79
CA ALA A 161 17.24 -5.36 -7.21
C ALA A 161 15.81 -5.69 -6.75
N PHE A 162 15.07 -4.73 -6.19
CA PHE A 162 13.68 -4.92 -5.83
C PHE A 162 12.82 -5.22 -7.07
N LEU A 163 12.89 -4.38 -8.11
CA LEU A 163 12.10 -4.52 -9.33
C LEU A 163 12.39 -5.83 -10.07
N GLN A 164 13.62 -6.34 -10.03
CA GLN A 164 13.99 -7.65 -10.58
C GLN A 164 13.38 -8.83 -9.81
N ASN A 165 12.96 -8.62 -8.58
CA ASN A 165 12.40 -9.66 -7.71
C ASN A 165 10.89 -9.47 -7.45
N VAL A 166 10.20 -8.63 -8.23
CA VAL A 166 8.74 -8.45 -8.10
C VAL A 166 8.01 -9.66 -8.66
N ASN A 167 7.07 -10.18 -7.90
CA ASN A 167 6.14 -11.22 -8.33
C ASN A 167 4.97 -10.60 -9.11
N TRP A 168 5.15 -10.36 -10.41
CA TRP A 168 4.13 -9.75 -11.26
C TRP A 168 2.87 -10.60 -11.38
N ASN A 169 2.93 -11.92 -11.16
CA ASN A 169 1.74 -12.75 -11.09
C ASN A 169 0.87 -12.40 -9.87
N LEU A 170 1.49 -12.09 -8.74
CA LEU A 170 0.76 -11.60 -7.56
C LEU A 170 0.12 -10.23 -7.82
N ILE A 171 0.83 -9.33 -8.52
CA ILE A 171 0.28 -8.02 -8.88
C ILE A 171 -0.93 -8.17 -9.81
N ASN A 172 -0.88 -9.08 -10.79
CA ASN A 172 -2.04 -9.43 -11.62
C ASN A 172 -3.21 -9.96 -10.79
N ASN A 173 -2.96 -10.81 -9.81
CA ASN A 173 -4.00 -11.32 -8.91
C ASN A 173 -4.66 -10.18 -8.10
N ARG A 174 -3.87 -9.25 -7.57
CA ARG A 174 -4.40 -8.06 -6.86
C ARG A 174 -5.25 -7.18 -7.78
N LEU A 175 -4.81 -6.96 -9.01
CA LEU A 175 -5.60 -6.22 -10.00
C LEU A 175 -6.92 -6.94 -10.32
N GLY A 176 -6.90 -8.26 -10.45
CA GLY A 176 -8.11 -9.08 -10.62
C GLY A 176 -9.07 -9.00 -9.43
N MET A 177 -8.54 -9.03 -8.20
CA MET A 177 -9.33 -8.83 -6.97
C MET A 177 -9.97 -7.44 -6.92
N TYR A 178 -9.22 -6.40 -7.27
CA TYR A 178 -9.74 -5.04 -7.39
C TYR A 178 -10.93 -4.97 -8.35
N TYR A 179 -10.80 -5.49 -9.56
CA TYR A 179 -11.91 -5.48 -10.53
C TYR A 179 -13.12 -6.29 -10.06
N THR A 180 -12.89 -7.42 -9.40
CA THR A 180 -13.97 -8.22 -8.81
C THR A 180 -14.74 -7.41 -7.76
N LEU A 181 -14.04 -6.72 -6.87
CA LEU A 181 -14.64 -5.88 -5.83
C LEU A 181 -15.43 -4.71 -6.43
N ILE A 182 -14.83 -3.98 -7.36
CA ILE A 182 -15.49 -2.82 -7.99
C ILE A 182 -16.73 -3.24 -8.79
N ASN A 183 -16.68 -4.35 -9.50
CA ASN A 183 -17.84 -4.86 -10.23
C ASN A 183 -18.98 -5.30 -9.30
N ALA A 184 -18.66 -5.95 -8.18
CA ALA A 184 -19.65 -6.29 -7.16
C ALA A 184 -20.32 -5.04 -6.54
N LEU A 185 -19.55 -3.99 -6.26
CA LEU A 185 -20.07 -2.72 -5.75
C LEU A 185 -20.98 -2.03 -6.79
N LYS A 186 -20.56 -1.94 -8.05
CA LYS A 186 -21.37 -1.38 -9.15
C LYS A 186 -22.68 -2.15 -9.33
N HIS A 187 -22.63 -3.48 -9.29
CA HIS A 187 -23.83 -4.32 -9.42
C HIS A 187 -24.85 -4.06 -8.30
N ASN A 188 -24.38 -3.99 -7.05
CA ASN A 188 -25.23 -3.72 -5.89
C ASN A 188 -25.87 -2.32 -5.94
N ILE A 189 -25.13 -1.30 -6.41
CA ILE A 189 -25.68 0.06 -6.60
C ILE A 189 -26.79 0.05 -7.64
N LEU A 190 -26.60 -0.65 -8.76
CA LEU A 190 -27.60 -0.76 -9.83
C LEU A 190 -28.87 -1.50 -9.35
N LEU A 191 -28.71 -2.58 -8.57
CA LEU A 191 -29.85 -3.30 -7.99
C LEU A 191 -30.64 -2.41 -7.01
N ASN A 192 -29.95 -1.70 -6.15
CA ASN A 192 -30.59 -0.79 -5.17
C ASN A 192 -31.35 0.36 -5.87
N ASN A 193 -30.81 0.90 -6.95
CA ASN A 193 -31.48 1.93 -7.74
C ASN A 193 -32.73 1.37 -8.44
N LYS A 194 -32.69 0.16 -9.00
CA LYS A 194 -33.86 -0.50 -9.58
C LYS A 194 -34.94 -0.78 -8.55
N MET A 195 -34.60 -1.16 -7.32
CA MET A 195 -35.57 -1.37 -6.23
C MET A 195 -36.20 -0.07 -5.77
N LYS A 196 -35.46 1.02 -5.65
CA LYS A 196 -36.01 2.34 -5.31
C LYS A 196 -37.01 2.85 -6.34
N HIS A 197 -36.77 2.66 -7.62
CA HIS A 197 -37.70 3.02 -8.69
C HIS A 197 -38.96 2.12 -8.71
N ARG A 198 -38.90 0.86 -8.28
CA ARG A 198 -40.08 -0.02 -8.14
C ARG A 198 -40.99 0.39 -6.99
N ASN A 199 -40.45 0.90 -5.90
CA ASN A 199 -41.24 1.30 -4.71
C ASN A 199 -41.85 2.71 -4.81
N MET A 200 -41.64 3.44 -5.90
CA MET A 200 -42.28 4.72 -6.15
C MET A 200 -43.59 4.63 -6.98
N PHE A 201 -44.02 3.45 -7.33
CA PHE A 201 -45.24 3.21 -8.11
C PHE A 201 -46.28 2.33 -7.39
N TYR A 202 -46.25 2.29 -6.02
CA TYR A 202 -47.33 1.71 -5.20
C TYR A 202 -47.74 2.68 -4.12
#